data_5eae5d7a6b7ffc7c022f09eca7061507
#
_entry.id   5eae5d7a6b7ffc7c022f09eca7061507
#
_cell.length_a   1.000
_cell.length_b   1.000
_cell.length_c   1.000
_cell.angle_alpha   90.00
_cell.angle_beta   90.00
_cell.angle_gamma   90.00
#
_symmetry.space_group_name_H-M   'P 1'
#
loop_
_entity.id
_entity.type
_entity.pdbx_description
1 polymer ?
#
loop_
_entity_poly.entity_id
_entity_poly.type
_entity_poly.pdbx_seq_one_letter_code
_entity_poly.pdbx_strand_id
1 'polypeptide(L)'
;MAAACGVSVGSIYNYFDSKAELVGATVESVWCEIFHRPEDEAVFRDTEACIAWMYERMEYGCKQYPGFFTLHSLGFMREDKLDGKRRMQQTWQHILDGLCMVLKHDARIRPDAFTEQFTAEKVADVLFSLMLSALLRQDYDPTAILEIIRRTLY
;
A
#
# COMPACT_ATOMS: atom_id res chain seq x y z
N MET A 1 -18.64 7.41 -15.25
CA MET A 1 -17.29 8.01 -15.21
C MET A 1 -17.18 9.16 -16.22
N ALA A 2 -17.24 8.97 -17.55
CA ALA A 2 -17.15 10.06 -18.54
C ALA A 2 -18.12 11.21 -18.28
N ALA A 3 -19.40 10.93 -18.01
CA ALA A 3 -20.40 11.94 -17.70
C ALA A 3 -20.11 12.72 -16.40
N ALA A 4 -19.51 12.09 -15.39
CA ALA A 4 -19.15 12.75 -14.15
C ALA A 4 -17.96 13.71 -14.33
N CYS A 5 -17.08 13.46 -15.31
CA CYS A 5 -15.93 14.31 -15.63
C CYS A 5 -16.25 15.35 -16.72
N GLY A 6 -17.47 15.38 -17.26
CA GLY A 6 -17.85 16.30 -18.34
C GLY A 6 -17.15 16.04 -19.67
N VAL A 7 -16.62 14.84 -19.89
CA VAL A 7 -15.90 14.46 -21.13
C VAL A 7 -16.66 13.38 -21.89
N SER A 8 -16.41 13.28 -23.21
CA SER A 8 -16.98 12.20 -24.00
C SER A 8 -16.31 10.86 -23.72
N VAL A 9 -17.05 9.77 -23.93
CA VAL A 9 -16.47 8.41 -23.83
C VAL A 9 -15.30 8.25 -24.80
N GLY A 10 -15.40 8.77 -26.00
CA GLY A 10 -14.33 8.76 -27.01
C GLY A 10 -13.07 9.48 -26.53
N SER A 11 -13.21 10.58 -25.78
CA SER A 11 -12.05 11.30 -25.22
C SER A 11 -11.27 10.46 -24.22
N ILE A 12 -11.95 9.61 -23.44
CA ILE A 12 -11.28 8.70 -22.49
C ILE A 12 -10.44 7.67 -23.24
N TYR A 13 -10.97 7.07 -24.30
CA TYR A 13 -10.25 6.07 -25.11
C TYR A 13 -9.08 6.63 -25.95
N ASN A 14 -8.93 7.96 -26.04
CA ASN A 14 -7.72 8.57 -26.60
C ASN A 14 -6.51 8.50 -25.64
N TYR A 15 -6.75 8.29 -24.34
CA TYR A 15 -5.71 8.23 -23.29
C TYR A 15 -5.52 6.84 -22.73
N PHE A 16 -6.49 5.95 -22.87
CA PHE A 16 -6.46 4.60 -22.31
C PHE A 16 -6.89 3.58 -23.37
N ASP A 17 -6.06 2.61 -23.67
CA ASP A 17 -6.30 1.60 -24.69
C ASP A 17 -7.45 0.64 -24.33
N SER A 18 -7.80 0.57 -23.05
CA SER A 18 -8.88 -0.30 -22.56
C SER A 18 -9.52 0.20 -21.27
N LYS A 19 -10.74 -0.30 -20.99
CA LYS A 19 -11.40 -0.09 -19.69
C LYS A 19 -10.54 -0.61 -18.52
N ALA A 20 -9.83 -1.72 -18.73
CA ALA A 20 -8.96 -2.31 -17.72
C ALA A 20 -7.77 -1.39 -17.40
N GLU A 21 -7.19 -0.76 -18.40
CA GLU A 21 -6.12 0.21 -18.24
C GLU A 21 -6.59 1.45 -17.46
N LEU A 22 -7.74 2.02 -17.84
CA LEU A 22 -8.34 3.13 -17.11
C LEU A 22 -8.58 2.80 -15.63
N VAL A 23 -9.15 1.61 -15.37
CA VAL A 23 -9.38 1.15 -13.98
C VAL A 23 -8.07 0.98 -13.25
N GLY A 24 -7.04 0.36 -13.87
CA GLY A 24 -5.71 0.20 -13.30
C GLY A 24 -5.07 1.53 -12.93
N ALA A 25 -5.09 2.51 -13.84
CA ALA A 25 -4.58 3.85 -13.58
C ALA A 25 -5.34 4.58 -12.46
N THR A 26 -6.66 4.40 -12.40
CA THR A 26 -7.48 4.96 -11.31
C THR A 26 -7.11 4.35 -9.96
N VAL A 27 -6.93 3.03 -9.90
CA VAL A 27 -6.51 2.32 -8.69
C VAL A 27 -5.14 2.80 -8.22
N GLU A 28 -4.17 2.89 -9.14
CA GLU A 28 -2.83 3.41 -8.86
C GLU A 28 -2.88 4.85 -8.32
N SER A 29 -3.66 5.73 -8.95
CA SER A 29 -3.83 7.13 -8.52
C SER A 29 -4.39 7.23 -7.10
N VAL A 30 -5.38 6.40 -6.75
CA VAL A 30 -5.96 6.38 -5.39
C VAL A 30 -4.95 5.87 -4.37
N TRP A 31 -4.18 4.82 -4.69
CA TRP A 31 -3.10 4.34 -3.81
C TRP A 31 -2.05 5.43 -3.58
N CYS A 32 -1.62 6.11 -4.63
CA CYS A 32 -0.67 7.23 -4.54
C CYS A 32 -1.23 8.37 -3.68
N GLU A 33 -2.51 8.73 -3.84
CA GLU A 33 -3.14 9.77 -3.03
C GLU A 33 -3.23 9.40 -1.55
N ILE A 34 -3.56 8.13 -1.26
CA ILE A 34 -3.65 7.64 0.12
C ILE A 34 -2.29 7.66 0.81
N PHE A 35 -1.23 7.19 0.14
CA PHE A 35 0.08 6.97 0.76
C PHE A 35 1.13 8.03 0.42
N HIS A 36 0.83 8.99 -0.44
CA HIS A 36 1.77 10.05 -0.81
C HIS A 36 1.44 11.34 -0.06
N ARG A 37 2.19 11.62 1.01
CA ARG A 37 2.14 12.92 1.71
C ARG A 37 3.56 13.45 1.92
N PRO A 38 3.93 14.54 1.23
CA PRO A 38 5.25 15.18 1.39
C PRO A 38 5.53 15.71 2.79
N GLU A 39 4.46 15.99 3.56
CA GLU A 39 4.57 16.61 4.90
C GLU A 39 4.95 15.60 5.99
N ASP A 40 4.89 14.31 5.70
CA ASP A 40 5.06 13.24 6.69
C ASP A 40 6.47 12.58 6.64
N GLU A 41 7.48 13.27 6.13
CA GLU A 41 8.86 12.72 6.02
C GLU A 41 9.42 12.21 7.35
N ALA A 42 9.04 12.82 8.49
CA ALA A 42 9.48 12.38 9.81
C ALA A 42 9.00 10.96 10.15
N VAL A 43 7.86 10.55 9.61
CA VAL A 43 7.27 9.21 9.80
C VAL A 43 8.17 8.11 9.25
N PHE A 44 8.95 8.40 8.21
CA PHE A 44 9.82 7.42 7.56
C PHE A 44 11.16 7.20 8.26
N ARG A 45 11.39 7.80 9.43
CA ARG A 45 12.60 7.60 10.24
C ARG A 45 12.46 6.48 11.27
N ASP A 46 11.25 5.99 11.49
CA ASP A 46 10.88 5.14 12.60
C ASP A 46 9.88 4.09 12.11
N THR A 47 10.19 2.81 12.30
CA THR A 47 9.36 1.72 11.78
C THR A 47 7.97 1.69 12.43
N GLU A 48 7.88 1.93 13.75
CA GLU A 48 6.58 1.96 14.43
C GLU A 48 5.72 3.13 13.93
N ALA A 49 6.32 4.33 13.84
CA ALA A 49 5.63 5.51 13.33
C ALA A 49 5.17 5.31 11.87
N CYS A 50 6.00 4.70 11.04
CA CYS A 50 5.67 4.38 9.66
C CYS A 50 4.48 3.42 9.58
N ILE A 51 4.49 2.32 10.33
CA ILE A 51 3.39 1.35 10.33
C ILE A 51 2.10 1.96 10.90
N ALA A 52 2.18 2.71 12.01
CA ALA A 52 1.02 3.40 12.57
C ALA A 52 0.38 4.37 11.55
N TRP A 53 1.22 5.17 10.89
CA TRP A 53 0.79 6.06 9.81
C TRP A 53 0.15 5.29 8.64
N MET A 54 0.73 4.17 8.22
CA MET A 54 0.16 3.36 7.14
C MET A 54 -1.23 2.84 7.49
N TYR A 55 -1.47 2.40 8.74
CA TYR A 55 -2.77 1.97 9.23
C TYR A 55 -3.78 3.12 9.25
N GLU A 56 -3.39 4.30 9.72
CA GLU A 56 -4.20 5.52 9.68
C GLU A 56 -4.58 5.88 8.23
N ARG A 57 -3.62 5.80 7.30
CA ARG A 57 -3.87 6.07 5.88
C ARG A 57 -4.82 5.06 5.25
N MET A 58 -4.72 3.77 5.60
CA MET A 58 -5.67 2.75 5.15
C MET A 58 -7.09 3.05 5.64
N GLU A 59 -7.24 3.40 6.93
CA GLU A 59 -8.54 3.80 7.49
C GLU A 59 -9.12 5.03 6.78
N TYR A 60 -8.28 6.06 6.58
CA TYR A 60 -8.64 7.24 5.81
C TYR A 60 -9.11 6.88 4.40
N GLY A 61 -8.33 6.06 3.68
CA GLY A 61 -8.65 5.62 2.33
C GLY A 61 -9.97 4.86 2.24
N CYS A 62 -10.26 3.99 3.21
CA CYS A 62 -11.54 3.28 3.27
C CYS A 62 -12.74 4.22 3.51
N LYS A 63 -12.55 5.29 4.28
CA LYS A 63 -13.58 6.30 4.52
C LYS A 63 -13.81 7.20 3.29
N GLN A 64 -12.74 7.61 2.61
CA GLN A 64 -12.81 8.48 1.42
C GLN A 64 -13.29 7.74 0.18
N TYR A 65 -12.91 6.48 0.02
CA TYR A 65 -13.18 5.65 -1.16
C TYR A 65 -13.90 4.34 -0.75
N PRO A 66 -15.18 4.39 -0.31
CA PRO A 66 -15.88 3.20 0.17
C PRO A 66 -15.91 2.09 -0.88
N GLY A 67 -15.51 0.89 -0.50
CA GLY A 67 -15.45 -0.27 -1.38
C GLY A 67 -14.24 -0.33 -2.32
N PHE A 68 -13.41 0.71 -2.39
CA PHE A 68 -12.26 0.75 -3.29
C PHE A 68 -11.31 -0.43 -3.05
N PHE A 69 -10.87 -0.62 -1.80
CA PHE A 69 -9.92 -1.69 -1.48
C PHE A 69 -10.50 -3.09 -1.65
N THR A 70 -11.80 -3.28 -1.35
CA THR A 70 -12.44 -4.60 -1.44
C THR A 70 -12.86 -4.96 -2.86
N LEU A 71 -13.34 -4.00 -3.64
CA LEU A 71 -13.87 -4.24 -4.98
C LEU A 71 -12.81 -4.17 -6.08
N HIS A 72 -11.82 -3.30 -5.92
CA HIS A 72 -10.87 -3.01 -6.99
C HIS A 72 -9.46 -3.52 -6.70
N SER A 73 -8.86 -3.22 -5.54
CA SER A 73 -7.47 -3.59 -5.28
C SER A 73 -7.25 -5.09 -5.12
N LEU A 74 -8.20 -5.77 -4.47
CA LEU A 74 -8.13 -7.22 -4.25
C LEU A 74 -8.79 -8.01 -5.38
N GLY A 75 -9.75 -7.40 -6.10
CA GLY A 75 -10.38 -7.99 -7.28
C GLY A 75 -9.41 -8.19 -8.43
N PHE A 76 -8.42 -7.31 -8.61
CA PHE A 76 -7.37 -7.47 -9.63
C PHE A 76 -6.51 -8.73 -9.43
N MET A 77 -6.41 -9.25 -8.20
CA MET A 77 -5.73 -10.53 -7.95
C MET A 77 -6.48 -11.74 -8.51
N ARG A 78 -7.78 -11.60 -8.80
CA ARG A 78 -8.64 -12.69 -9.29
C ARG A 78 -8.87 -12.68 -10.79
N GLU A 79 -8.65 -11.56 -11.47
CA GLU A 79 -8.84 -11.46 -12.93
C GLU A 79 -7.53 -11.75 -13.66
N ASP A 80 -7.58 -12.65 -14.67
CA ASP A 80 -6.46 -13.03 -15.55
C ASP A 80 -5.99 -11.90 -16.51
N LYS A 81 -6.19 -10.65 -16.15
CA LYS A 81 -5.76 -9.50 -16.95
C LYS A 81 -4.36 -9.08 -16.53
N LEU A 82 -3.38 -9.52 -17.31
CA LEU A 82 -1.94 -9.33 -17.10
C LEU A 82 -1.53 -7.88 -16.79
N ASP A 83 -2.13 -6.88 -17.42
CA ASP A 83 -1.74 -5.48 -17.25
C ASP A 83 -2.18 -4.87 -15.92
N GLY A 84 -3.40 -5.15 -15.46
CA GLY A 84 -3.88 -4.67 -14.15
C GLY A 84 -3.09 -5.26 -13.00
N LYS A 85 -2.76 -6.56 -13.09
CA LYS A 85 -1.94 -7.26 -12.11
C LYS A 85 -0.52 -6.70 -12.06
N ARG A 86 0.08 -6.39 -13.21
CA ARG A 86 1.42 -5.81 -13.31
C ARG A 86 1.49 -4.42 -12.67
N ARG A 87 0.52 -3.53 -12.93
CA ARG A 87 0.45 -2.19 -12.32
C ARG A 87 0.31 -2.27 -10.81
N MET A 88 -0.56 -3.15 -10.30
CA MET A 88 -0.73 -3.35 -8.87
C MET A 88 0.55 -3.88 -8.23
N GLN A 89 1.23 -4.83 -8.88
CA GLN A 89 2.52 -5.33 -8.39
C GLN A 89 3.58 -4.22 -8.33
N GLN A 90 3.62 -3.30 -9.30
CA GLN A 90 4.54 -2.16 -9.28
C GLN A 90 4.23 -1.20 -8.13
N THR A 91 2.95 -0.89 -7.88
CA THR A 91 2.54 -0.04 -6.75
C THR A 91 2.91 -0.68 -5.41
N TRP A 92 2.64 -1.98 -5.25
CA TRP A 92 3.00 -2.71 -4.04
C TRP A 92 4.52 -2.82 -3.85
N GLN A 93 5.26 -3.03 -4.93
CA GLN A 93 6.72 -3.05 -4.87
C GLN A 93 7.27 -1.70 -4.37
N HIS A 94 6.73 -0.59 -4.84
CA HIS A 94 7.13 0.73 -4.37
C HIS A 94 6.88 0.92 -2.86
N ILE A 95 5.74 0.45 -2.34
CA ILE A 95 5.43 0.47 -0.90
C ILE A 95 6.40 -0.43 -0.13
N LEU A 96 6.66 -1.64 -0.62
CA LEU A 96 7.61 -2.58 -0.01
C LEU A 96 9.02 -2.02 0.03
N ASP A 97 9.49 -1.41 -1.05
CA ASP A 97 10.81 -0.79 -1.13
C ASP A 97 10.94 0.37 -0.12
N GLY A 98 9.90 1.21 -0.01
CA GLY A 98 9.83 2.27 0.99
C GLY A 98 9.89 1.72 2.42
N LEU A 99 9.10 0.71 2.74
CA LEU A 99 9.09 0.08 4.07
C LEU A 99 10.43 -0.60 4.38
N CYS A 100 11.04 -1.26 3.39
CA CYS A 100 12.37 -1.84 3.53
C CYS A 100 13.44 -0.78 3.81
N MET A 101 13.35 0.39 3.18
CA MET A 101 14.24 1.53 3.47
C MET A 101 14.08 2.01 4.91
N VAL A 102 12.85 2.16 5.40
CA VAL A 102 12.58 2.56 6.79
C VAL A 102 13.21 1.55 7.75
N LEU A 103 12.95 0.24 7.55
CA LEU A 103 13.54 -0.83 8.36
C LEU A 103 15.07 -0.80 8.41
N LYS A 104 15.72 -0.48 7.30
CA LYS A 104 17.20 -0.42 7.21
C LYS A 104 17.80 0.83 7.87
N HIS A 105 17.03 1.91 8.01
CA HIS A 105 17.51 3.20 8.52
C HIS A 105 17.01 3.51 9.93
N ASP A 106 16.10 2.73 10.49
CA ASP A 106 15.62 2.91 11.87
C ASP A 106 16.72 2.55 12.88
N ALA A 107 17.28 3.57 13.52
CA ALA A 107 18.38 3.43 14.47
C ALA A 107 18.00 2.68 15.79
N ARG A 108 16.70 2.45 16.04
CA ARG A 108 16.22 1.71 17.20
C ARG A 108 16.24 0.20 16.99
N ILE A 109 16.33 -0.24 15.75
CA ILE A 109 16.40 -1.68 15.44
C ILE A 109 17.72 -2.25 15.96
N ARG A 110 17.62 -3.36 16.71
CA ARG A 110 18.79 -4.03 17.25
C ARG A 110 19.75 -4.46 16.14
N PRO A 111 21.07 -4.37 16.35
CA PRO A 111 22.07 -4.77 15.33
C PRO A 111 21.96 -6.22 14.88
N ASP A 112 21.43 -7.10 15.75
CA ASP A 112 21.24 -8.54 15.51
C ASP A 112 19.83 -8.92 15.10
N ALA A 113 18.93 -7.93 14.88
CA ALA A 113 17.55 -8.18 14.49
C ALA A 113 17.43 -8.86 13.13
N PHE A 114 18.31 -8.51 12.18
CA PHE A 114 18.31 -9.09 10.85
C PHE A 114 19.36 -10.19 10.71
N THR A 115 18.96 -11.29 10.07
CA THR A 115 19.80 -12.46 9.75
C THR A 115 19.64 -12.84 8.27
N GLU A 116 20.41 -13.80 7.77
CA GLU A 116 20.25 -14.33 6.40
C GLU A 116 18.84 -14.90 6.15
N GLN A 117 18.21 -15.46 7.18
CA GLN A 117 16.84 -16.02 7.07
C GLN A 117 15.75 -14.99 7.39
N PHE A 118 16.07 -13.93 8.11
CA PHE A 118 15.15 -12.88 8.55
C PHE A 118 15.68 -11.51 8.13
N THR A 119 15.64 -11.24 6.83
CA THR A 119 16.16 -9.99 6.24
C THR A 119 15.12 -8.86 6.32
N ALA A 120 15.56 -7.61 6.20
CA ALA A 120 14.67 -6.46 6.17
C ALA A 120 13.60 -6.57 5.07
N GLU A 121 13.94 -7.15 3.92
CA GLU A 121 13.01 -7.38 2.80
C GLU A 121 11.92 -8.38 3.19
N LYS A 122 12.28 -9.50 3.84
CA LYS A 122 11.32 -10.50 4.31
C LYS A 122 10.42 -9.93 5.41
N VAL A 123 10.97 -9.12 6.30
CA VAL A 123 10.19 -8.43 7.34
C VAL A 123 9.22 -7.44 6.71
N ALA A 124 9.67 -6.64 5.74
CA ALA A 124 8.79 -5.73 4.99
C ALA A 124 7.63 -6.47 4.33
N ASP A 125 7.89 -7.62 3.69
CA ASP A 125 6.87 -8.46 3.05
C ASP A 125 5.85 -9.00 4.06
N VAL A 126 6.31 -9.47 5.22
CA VAL A 126 5.43 -9.94 6.31
C VAL A 126 4.57 -8.80 6.85
N LEU A 127 5.16 -7.64 7.16
CA LEU A 127 4.42 -6.48 7.65
C LEU A 127 3.38 -6.00 6.64
N PHE A 128 3.74 -5.94 5.36
CA PHE A 128 2.83 -5.60 4.28
C PHE A 128 1.68 -6.61 4.12
N SER A 129 1.97 -7.91 4.26
CA SER A 129 0.94 -8.95 4.25
C SER A 129 -0.06 -8.81 5.40
N LEU A 130 0.41 -8.45 6.61
CA LEU A 130 -0.46 -8.15 7.76
C LEU A 130 -1.34 -6.91 7.49
N MET A 131 -0.80 -5.89 6.85
CA MET A 131 -1.57 -4.71 6.43
C MET A 131 -2.65 -5.06 5.40
N LEU A 132 -2.34 -5.87 4.38
CA LEU A 132 -3.35 -6.34 3.44
C LEU A 132 -4.44 -7.17 4.13
N SER A 133 -4.07 -7.98 5.13
CA SER A 133 -5.04 -8.70 5.97
C SER A 133 -5.93 -7.75 6.78
N ALA A 134 -5.37 -6.66 7.33
CA ALA A 134 -6.13 -5.62 8.03
C ALA A 134 -7.16 -4.95 7.11
N LEU A 135 -6.76 -4.61 5.88
CA LEU A 135 -7.66 -4.08 4.85
C LEU A 135 -8.83 -5.02 4.55
N LEU A 136 -8.55 -6.32 4.40
CA LEU A 136 -9.58 -7.34 4.14
C LEU A 136 -10.58 -7.46 5.27
N ARG A 137 -10.11 -7.39 6.52
CA ARG A 137 -10.94 -7.49 7.72
C ARG A 137 -11.59 -6.18 8.12
N GLN A 138 -11.18 -5.06 7.50
CA GLN A 138 -11.54 -3.70 7.89
C GLN A 138 -11.22 -3.42 9.37
N ASP A 139 -10.10 -3.95 9.83
CA ASP A 139 -9.59 -3.82 11.18
C ASP A 139 -8.30 -3.01 11.13
N TYR A 140 -8.36 -1.74 11.51
CA TYR A 140 -7.26 -0.78 11.39
C TYR A 140 -6.57 -0.50 12.72
N ASP A 141 -6.74 -1.37 13.72
CA ASP A 141 -5.98 -1.30 14.98
C ASP A 141 -4.55 -1.80 14.76
N PRO A 142 -3.52 -0.93 14.87
CA PRO A 142 -2.14 -1.34 14.67
C PRO A 142 -1.50 -1.96 15.92
N THR A 143 -2.21 -2.05 17.06
CA THR A 143 -1.62 -2.40 18.35
C THR A 143 -0.84 -3.71 18.31
N ALA A 144 -1.40 -4.75 17.70
CA ALA A 144 -0.77 -6.07 17.64
C ALA A 144 0.49 -6.08 16.75
N ILE A 145 0.45 -5.42 15.59
CA ILE A 145 1.62 -5.35 14.69
C ILE A 145 2.75 -4.51 15.29
N LEU A 146 2.42 -3.41 15.98
CA LEU A 146 3.41 -2.58 16.68
C LEU A 146 4.07 -3.37 17.82
N GLU A 147 3.31 -4.17 18.55
CA GLU A 147 3.89 -5.01 19.60
C GLU A 147 4.81 -6.12 19.03
N ILE A 148 4.47 -6.68 17.86
CA ILE A 148 5.34 -7.62 17.14
C ILE A 148 6.67 -6.93 16.79
N ILE A 149 6.62 -5.71 16.22
CA ILE A 149 7.80 -4.92 15.87
C ILE A 149 8.69 -4.71 17.11
N ARG A 150 8.12 -4.25 18.24
CA ARG A 150 8.86 -4.02 19.49
C ARG A 150 9.57 -5.26 19.99
N ARG A 151 8.90 -6.40 19.98
CA ARG A 151 9.46 -7.66 20.48
C ARG A 151 10.48 -8.29 19.55
N THR A 152 10.37 -8.07 18.25
CA THR A 152 11.21 -8.76 17.26
C THR A 152 12.36 -7.91 16.75
N LEU A 153 12.19 -6.59 16.68
CA LEU A 153 13.16 -5.70 16.07
C LEU A 153 13.86 -4.79 17.10
N TYR A 154 13.15 -4.36 18.14
CA TYR A 154 13.68 -3.50 19.22
C TYR A 154 14.03 -4.32 20.47
#